data_7444d8a2a9a742751a5a13668ed24be3
#
_entry.id   7444d8a2a9a742751a5a13668ed24be3
#
_cell.length_a   1.000
_cell.length_b   1.000
_cell.length_c   1.000
_cell.angle_alpha   90.00
_cell.angle_beta   90.00
_cell.angle_gamma   90.00
#
_symmetry.space_group_name_H-M   'P 1'
#
loop_
_entity.id
_entity.type
_entity.pdbx_description
1 polymer ?
#
loop_
_entity_poly.entity_id
_entity_poly.type
_entity_poly.pdbx_seq_one_letter_code
_entity_poly.pdbx_strand_id
1 'polypeptide(L)'
;MRVAIIYPPFDFEGKIPLLSQNRVFIYTHSERIKIYPLVMASAATLLKANGHDVLYLDGINERLSREEFDNQLNDFSPELVLLETKVPVIRKHWEYIKEEKIKDPERQYVLAGDHVSFFPTESMENSPVDFVITGGDYDVSLSKLVDYLEGKGNIPKGVYFRDGSNSGKFELTPDLDTLHYIDRELTKWHIYGEAYLQRPCAYILTGRGCRGPKGVGVCRFCIWQFAFWNCSARLRSPANVVNEIKLLVENYGVKEIFDDNEAGSIWNKDWLIEFYQQMKKQDLIGKVIISSNARADCLLDKEVCKILKETGFRMLKIGLESGNDASLRRLGKATKVEEIVKGVKNAKDYGLRVMVTIMVGYPWESEREVNKTYQVAKELLLYKTHCGDSLEANIISSYPGTPLFNDALRHNWFDIDPYDYEKYGLAKPILKSPIDAEKWCNTIWKLHLHPVFILKSLLSARNIHDIKLLFRGANSLLGHIKDYIK
;
A
#
# COMPACT_ATOMS: atom_id res chain seq x y z
N MET A 1 29.95 -4.14 -1.73
CA MET A 1 29.20 -5.35 -1.31
C MET A 1 28.27 -5.84 -2.40
N ARG A 2 27.96 -7.15 -2.45
CA ARG A 2 26.84 -7.73 -3.21
C ARG A 2 25.63 -7.82 -2.29
N VAL A 3 24.54 -7.12 -2.66
CA VAL A 3 23.33 -7.03 -1.84
C VAL A 3 22.12 -7.52 -2.62
N ALA A 4 21.35 -8.44 -2.06
CA ALA A 4 20.09 -8.88 -2.64
C ALA A 4 18.89 -8.28 -1.89
N ILE A 5 17.90 -7.83 -2.65
CA ILE A 5 16.60 -7.36 -2.15
C ILE A 5 15.56 -8.33 -2.68
N ILE A 6 14.91 -9.06 -1.77
CA ILE A 6 14.16 -10.24 -2.17
C ILE A 6 12.75 -10.32 -1.58
N TYR A 7 11.86 -10.97 -2.34
CA TYR A 7 10.58 -11.52 -1.91
C TYR A 7 10.55 -13.01 -2.23
N PRO A 8 10.82 -13.89 -1.25
CA PRO A 8 10.79 -15.33 -1.48
C PRO A 8 9.40 -15.83 -1.91
N PRO A 9 9.31 -16.79 -2.84
CA PRO A 9 8.05 -17.38 -3.22
C PRO A 9 7.56 -18.31 -2.09
N PHE A 10 6.48 -17.91 -1.42
CA PHE A 10 5.82 -18.76 -0.43
C PHE A 10 4.59 -19.41 -1.03
N ASP A 11 4.35 -20.68 -0.67
CA ASP A 11 3.10 -21.36 -0.96
C ASP A 11 2.02 -20.99 0.09
N PHE A 12 0.89 -20.56 -0.40
CA PHE A 12 -0.32 -20.28 0.37
C PHE A 12 -1.52 -21.03 -0.23
N GLU A 13 -1.39 -22.36 -0.39
CA GLU A 13 -2.47 -23.20 -0.90
C GLU A 13 -2.98 -22.75 -2.29
N GLY A 14 -2.05 -22.40 -3.17
CA GLY A 14 -2.35 -21.91 -4.52
C GLY A 14 -2.81 -20.45 -4.59
N LYS A 15 -2.76 -19.70 -3.49
CA LYS A 15 -3.00 -18.24 -3.45
C LYS A 15 -1.70 -17.48 -3.59
N ILE A 16 -1.79 -16.28 -4.13
CA ILE A 16 -0.65 -15.41 -4.35
C ILE A 16 -0.56 -14.40 -3.20
N PRO A 17 0.54 -14.34 -2.46
CA PRO A 17 0.72 -13.31 -1.44
C PRO A 17 0.87 -11.93 -2.07
N LEU A 18 0.34 -10.91 -1.39
CA LEU A 18 0.47 -9.51 -1.74
C LEU A 18 1.31 -8.82 -0.68
N LEU A 19 2.63 -8.87 -0.88
CA LEU A 19 3.60 -8.28 0.04
C LEU A 19 4.14 -6.99 -0.55
N SER A 20 3.50 -5.88 -0.22
CA SER A 20 4.02 -4.56 -0.56
C SER A 20 3.70 -3.57 0.56
N GLN A 21 4.40 -2.45 0.56
CA GLN A 21 4.33 -1.46 1.62
C GLN A 21 2.90 -1.03 1.98
N ASN A 22 2.03 -0.84 1.00
CA ASN A 22 0.67 -0.34 1.21
C ASN A 22 -0.41 -1.43 1.17
N ARG A 23 -0.06 -2.69 1.37
CA ARG A 23 -1.03 -3.79 1.31
C ARG A 23 -0.84 -4.74 2.47
N VAL A 24 -1.94 -5.04 3.11
CA VAL A 24 -2.01 -5.97 4.23
C VAL A 24 -2.66 -7.30 3.84
N PHE A 25 -3.05 -7.48 2.59
CA PHE A 25 -3.48 -8.78 2.09
C PHE A 25 -2.31 -9.74 2.05
N ILE A 26 -2.54 -10.95 2.54
CA ILE A 26 -1.52 -11.98 2.47
C ILE A 26 -1.55 -12.68 1.12
N TYR A 27 -2.75 -12.89 0.57
CA TYR A 27 -2.94 -13.70 -0.62
C TYR A 27 -4.27 -13.40 -1.34
N THR A 28 -4.30 -13.69 -2.64
CA THR A 28 -5.49 -13.59 -3.50
C THR A 28 -5.45 -14.66 -4.59
N HIS A 29 -6.61 -15.04 -5.09
CA HIS A 29 -6.72 -15.84 -6.31
C HIS A 29 -6.59 -14.99 -7.59
N SER A 30 -6.52 -13.67 -7.47
CA SER A 30 -6.41 -12.79 -8.62
C SER A 30 -4.97 -12.65 -9.08
N GLU A 31 -4.62 -13.32 -10.15
CA GLU A 31 -3.31 -13.18 -10.82
C GLU A 31 -2.99 -11.80 -11.37
N ARG A 32 -3.93 -10.87 -11.32
CA ARG A 32 -3.86 -9.56 -11.97
C ARG A 32 -3.47 -8.43 -11.05
N ILE A 33 -3.30 -8.71 -9.77
CA ILE A 33 -2.86 -7.72 -8.79
C ILE A 33 -1.38 -7.98 -8.51
N LYS A 34 -0.53 -7.12 -9.05
CA LYS A 34 0.90 -7.11 -8.83
C LYS A 34 1.32 -5.72 -8.40
N ILE A 35 1.48 -5.53 -7.11
CA ILE A 35 1.75 -4.22 -6.51
C ILE A 35 3.25 -3.99 -6.52
N TYR A 36 3.67 -2.80 -6.94
CA TYR A 36 5.08 -2.45 -7.01
C TYR A 36 5.61 -2.02 -5.64
N PRO A 37 6.62 -2.70 -5.09
CA PRO A 37 7.15 -2.40 -3.76
C PRO A 37 8.14 -1.23 -3.81
N LEU A 38 7.61 -0.03 -3.80
CA LEU A 38 8.32 1.23 -4.07
C LEU A 38 9.53 1.46 -3.16
N VAL A 39 9.44 1.17 -1.85
CA VAL A 39 10.57 1.41 -0.94
C VAL A 39 11.67 0.37 -1.12
N MET A 40 11.33 -0.89 -1.40
CA MET A 40 12.31 -1.92 -1.76
C MET A 40 13.01 -1.61 -3.09
N ALA A 41 12.24 -1.11 -4.07
CA ALA A 41 12.79 -0.67 -5.35
C ALA A 41 13.70 0.57 -5.21
N SER A 42 13.33 1.49 -4.31
CA SER A 42 14.18 2.62 -3.92
C SER A 42 15.47 2.15 -3.25
N ALA A 43 15.40 1.16 -2.35
CA ALA A 43 16.58 0.57 -1.71
C ALA A 43 17.56 -0.02 -2.73
N ALA A 44 17.05 -0.79 -3.70
CA ALA A 44 17.87 -1.35 -4.79
C ALA A 44 18.56 -0.23 -5.59
N THR A 45 17.82 0.82 -5.90
CA THR A 45 18.33 1.97 -6.65
C THR A 45 19.42 2.71 -5.90
N LEU A 46 19.21 3.00 -4.62
CA LEU A 46 20.19 3.71 -3.78
C LEU A 46 21.50 2.92 -3.66
N LEU A 47 21.40 1.63 -3.40
CA LEU A 47 22.58 0.77 -3.31
C LEU A 47 23.37 0.72 -4.62
N LYS A 48 22.68 0.57 -5.75
CA LYS A 48 23.33 0.60 -7.08
C LYS A 48 23.98 1.95 -7.37
N ALA A 49 23.32 3.06 -7.01
CA ALA A 49 23.85 4.41 -7.17
C ALA A 49 25.12 4.63 -6.31
N ASN A 50 25.21 3.96 -5.16
CA ASN A 50 26.39 3.99 -4.28
C ASN A 50 27.49 2.99 -4.69
N GLY A 51 27.36 2.33 -5.85
CA GLY A 51 28.38 1.46 -6.43
C GLY A 51 28.40 0.03 -5.91
N HIS A 52 27.30 -0.44 -5.31
CA HIS A 52 27.15 -1.83 -4.91
C HIS A 52 26.60 -2.69 -6.06
N ASP A 53 26.92 -3.98 -6.06
CA ASP A 53 26.27 -4.95 -6.93
C ASP A 53 24.93 -5.32 -6.30
N VAL A 54 23.85 -5.19 -7.06
CA VAL A 54 22.49 -5.35 -6.53
C VAL A 54 21.68 -6.34 -7.35
N LEU A 55 21.14 -7.36 -6.68
CA LEU A 55 20.08 -8.22 -7.19
C LEU A 55 18.74 -7.78 -6.60
N TYR A 56 17.77 -7.47 -7.47
CA TYR A 56 16.37 -7.32 -7.09
C TYR A 56 15.58 -8.54 -7.59
N LEU A 57 15.04 -9.35 -6.67
CA LEU A 57 14.42 -10.63 -6.98
C LEU A 57 13.06 -10.76 -6.30
N ASP A 58 12.00 -10.56 -7.07
CA ASP A 58 10.62 -10.73 -6.60
C ASP A 58 10.06 -12.08 -7.06
N GLY A 59 10.38 -13.14 -6.31
CA GLY A 59 9.94 -14.50 -6.63
C GLY A 59 8.42 -14.67 -6.64
N ILE A 60 7.69 -13.78 -5.94
CA ILE A 60 6.22 -13.80 -5.90
C ILE A 60 5.65 -13.28 -7.23
N ASN A 61 6.00 -12.07 -7.64
CA ASN A 61 5.44 -11.43 -8.83
C ASN A 61 6.05 -11.95 -10.13
N GLU A 62 7.28 -12.47 -10.09
CA GLU A 62 7.94 -13.18 -11.20
C GLU A 62 7.44 -14.63 -11.36
N ARG A 63 6.70 -15.16 -10.38
CA ARG A 63 6.17 -16.53 -10.38
C ARG A 63 7.24 -17.62 -10.40
N LEU A 64 8.32 -17.39 -9.67
CA LEU A 64 9.40 -18.35 -9.58
C LEU A 64 9.00 -19.52 -8.66
N SER A 65 9.40 -20.72 -9.04
CA SER A 65 9.48 -21.84 -8.10
C SER A 65 10.54 -21.56 -7.03
N ARG A 66 10.49 -22.27 -5.91
CA ARG A 66 11.51 -22.13 -4.87
C ARG A 66 12.90 -22.47 -5.42
N GLU A 67 13.01 -23.47 -6.27
CA GLU A 67 14.28 -23.90 -6.89
C GLU A 67 14.85 -22.82 -7.82
N GLU A 68 14.02 -22.24 -8.71
CA GLU A 68 14.44 -21.17 -9.61
C GLU A 68 14.88 -19.92 -8.83
N PHE A 69 14.19 -19.60 -7.76
CA PHE A 69 14.50 -18.50 -6.88
C PHE A 69 15.85 -18.71 -6.16
N ASP A 70 16.02 -19.88 -5.53
CA ASP A 70 17.24 -20.22 -4.80
C ASP A 70 18.44 -20.27 -5.73
N ASN A 71 18.29 -20.79 -6.98
CA ASN A 71 19.35 -20.81 -7.98
C ASN A 71 19.80 -19.39 -8.34
N GLN A 72 18.88 -18.48 -8.65
CA GLN A 72 19.22 -17.08 -8.96
C GLN A 72 19.90 -16.36 -7.79
N LEU A 73 19.43 -16.59 -6.56
CA LEU A 73 20.03 -16.01 -5.36
C LEU A 73 21.45 -16.53 -5.12
N ASN A 74 21.66 -17.84 -5.28
CA ASN A 74 22.96 -18.48 -5.07
C ASN A 74 23.95 -18.13 -6.18
N ASP A 75 23.53 -18.05 -7.45
CA ASP A 75 24.38 -17.61 -8.56
C ASP A 75 24.89 -16.17 -8.33
N PHE A 76 24.05 -15.31 -7.78
CA PHE A 76 24.47 -13.95 -7.42
C PHE A 76 25.39 -13.94 -6.19
N SER A 77 25.26 -14.89 -5.29
CA SER A 77 26.05 -15.03 -4.06
C SER A 77 26.10 -13.74 -3.23
N PRO A 78 24.96 -13.22 -2.72
CA PRO A 78 24.94 -11.99 -1.96
C PRO A 78 25.61 -12.15 -0.59
N GLU A 79 26.28 -11.10 -0.15
CA GLU A 79 26.84 -10.98 1.21
C GLU A 79 25.76 -10.54 2.20
N LEU A 80 24.81 -9.72 1.74
CA LEU A 80 23.69 -9.19 2.53
C LEU A 80 22.39 -9.35 1.77
N VAL A 81 21.33 -9.75 2.48
CA VAL A 81 19.99 -9.97 1.92
C VAL A 81 18.96 -9.18 2.71
N LEU A 82 18.18 -8.30 2.07
CA LEU A 82 17.04 -7.61 2.65
C LEU A 82 15.74 -8.32 2.30
N LEU A 83 14.90 -8.58 3.32
CA LEU A 83 13.50 -8.98 3.17
C LEU A 83 12.58 -7.93 3.78
N GLU A 84 11.56 -7.50 3.03
CA GLU A 84 10.45 -6.75 3.61
C GLU A 84 9.41 -7.72 4.18
N THR A 85 9.13 -7.61 5.47
CA THR A 85 8.16 -8.47 6.14
C THR A 85 6.87 -7.74 6.50
N LYS A 86 5.81 -8.50 6.68
CA LYS A 86 4.49 -8.06 7.15
C LYS A 86 4.01 -8.98 8.26
N VAL A 87 3.16 -8.46 9.15
CA VAL A 87 2.60 -9.23 10.26
C VAL A 87 2.19 -10.66 9.86
N PRO A 88 1.40 -10.89 8.79
CA PRO A 88 0.91 -12.23 8.49
C PRO A 88 1.96 -13.22 7.99
N VAL A 89 3.13 -12.76 7.58
CA VAL A 89 4.17 -13.62 6.97
C VAL A 89 5.47 -13.66 7.76
N ILE A 90 5.53 -12.98 8.89
CA ILE A 90 6.78 -12.86 9.66
C ILE A 90 7.36 -14.23 10.05
N ARG A 91 6.53 -15.18 10.48
CA ARG A 91 6.98 -16.52 10.87
C ARG A 91 7.60 -17.27 9.69
N LYS A 92 7.03 -17.14 8.48
CA LYS A 92 7.60 -17.74 7.25
C LYS A 92 8.95 -17.13 6.90
N HIS A 93 9.15 -15.82 7.15
CA HIS A 93 10.46 -15.20 6.98
C HIS A 93 11.47 -15.69 8.02
N TRP A 94 11.07 -15.90 9.27
CA TRP A 94 11.95 -16.49 10.29
C TRP A 94 12.40 -17.90 9.91
N GLU A 95 11.46 -18.73 9.44
CA GLU A 95 11.76 -20.09 8.95
C GLU A 95 12.69 -20.05 7.75
N TYR A 96 12.37 -19.19 6.75
CA TYR A 96 13.22 -19.00 5.58
C TYR A 96 14.67 -18.63 5.97
N ILE A 97 14.86 -17.67 6.85
CA ILE A 97 16.19 -17.25 7.30
C ILE A 97 16.91 -18.39 8.02
N LYS A 98 16.21 -19.20 8.85
CA LYS A 98 16.80 -20.39 9.50
C LYS A 98 17.32 -21.40 8.48
N GLU A 99 16.50 -21.71 7.47
CA GLU A 99 16.88 -22.64 6.38
C GLU A 99 18.11 -22.13 5.62
N GLU A 100 18.10 -20.84 5.25
CA GLU A 100 19.17 -20.25 4.47
C GLU A 100 20.50 -20.12 5.26
N LYS A 101 20.43 -19.81 6.55
CA LYS A 101 21.60 -19.76 7.44
C LYS A 101 22.23 -21.13 7.68
N ILE A 102 21.49 -22.23 7.55
CA ILE A 102 22.04 -23.60 7.56
C ILE A 102 22.87 -23.85 6.28
N LYS A 103 22.41 -23.35 5.12
CA LYS A 103 23.09 -23.51 3.83
C LYS A 103 24.31 -22.61 3.71
N ASP A 104 24.21 -21.36 4.18
CA ASP A 104 25.24 -20.34 4.11
C ASP A 104 25.26 -19.51 5.40
N PRO A 105 26.02 -19.92 6.44
CA PRO A 105 26.08 -19.24 7.73
C PRO A 105 26.65 -17.81 7.64
N GLU A 106 27.49 -17.51 6.66
CA GLU A 106 28.16 -16.22 6.52
C GLU A 106 27.28 -15.16 5.87
N ARG A 107 26.30 -15.57 5.05
CA ARG A 107 25.34 -14.65 4.41
C ARG A 107 24.51 -13.93 5.47
N GLN A 108 24.54 -12.61 5.44
CA GLN A 108 23.82 -11.77 6.39
C GLN A 108 22.40 -11.46 5.93
N TYR A 109 21.47 -11.38 6.88
CA TYR A 109 20.06 -11.12 6.63
C TYR A 109 19.57 -9.88 7.38
N VAL A 110 18.80 -9.05 6.69
CA VAL A 110 18.13 -7.86 7.22
C VAL A 110 16.63 -8.04 7.06
N LEU A 111 15.88 -7.82 8.13
CA LEU A 111 14.42 -7.67 8.09
C LEU A 111 14.03 -6.20 8.24
N ALA A 112 13.14 -5.73 7.38
CA ALA A 112 12.45 -4.45 7.50
C ALA A 112 10.94 -4.65 7.32
N GLY A 113 10.11 -3.71 7.73
CA GLY A 113 8.67 -3.79 7.53
C GLY A 113 7.86 -3.46 8.78
N ASP A 114 6.55 -3.69 8.71
CA ASP A 114 5.60 -3.25 9.74
C ASP A 114 5.75 -4.00 11.06
N HIS A 115 5.83 -5.34 11.01
CA HIS A 115 5.95 -6.16 12.22
C HIS A 115 7.22 -5.81 13.00
N VAL A 116 8.37 -5.82 12.32
CA VAL A 116 9.67 -5.61 12.95
C VAL A 116 9.88 -4.18 13.44
N SER A 117 9.11 -3.22 12.92
CA SER A 117 9.12 -1.84 13.42
C SER A 117 8.51 -1.72 14.83
N PHE A 118 7.61 -2.64 15.21
CA PHE A 118 7.03 -2.69 16.55
C PHE A 118 7.70 -3.71 17.46
N PHE A 119 8.09 -4.87 16.91
CA PHE A 119 8.65 -6.01 17.65
C PHE A 119 10.01 -6.43 17.08
N PRO A 120 11.02 -5.53 17.08
CA PRO A 120 12.32 -5.84 16.48
C PRO A 120 13.05 -6.99 17.18
N THR A 121 12.95 -7.08 18.51
CA THR A 121 13.60 -8.12 19.31
C THR A 121 12.98 -9.50 19.10
N GLU A 122 11.68 -9.58 18.84
CA GLU A 122 10.99 -10.84 18.57
C GLU A 122 11.60 -11.59 17.38
N SER A 123 12.01 -10.87 16.32
CA SER A 123 12.69 -11.48 15.18
C SER A 123 14.10 -11.96 15.53
N MET A 124 14.81 -11.27 16.42
CA MET A 124 16.11 -11.70 16.91
C MET A 124 16.02 -12.97 17.78
N GLU A 125 14.93 -13.11 18.52
CA GLU A 125 14.67 -14.28 19.37
C GLU A 125 14.24 -15.50 18.57
N ASN A 126 13.46 -15.29 17.50
CA ASN A 126 12.81 -16.36 16.74
C ASN A 126 13.52 -16.75 15.43
N SER A 127 14.55 -16.02 15.02
CA SER A 127 15.33 -16.34 13.82
C SER A 127 16.78 -15.92 13.95
N PRO A 128 17.71 -16.50 13.16
CA PRO A 128 19.11 -16.09 13.12
C PRO A 128 19.34 -14.85 12.23
N VAL A 129 18.39 -13.93 12.18
CA VAL A 129 18.53 -12.66 11.46
C VAL A 129 19.68 -11.84 12.06
N ASP A 130 20.47 -11.18 11.23
CA ASP A 130 21.64 -10.40 11.67
C ASP A 130 21.25 -8.98 12.06
N PHE A 131 20.34 -8.38 11.27
CA PHE A 131 19.90 -6.99 11.46
C PHE A 131 18.40 -6.85 11.32
N VAL A 132 17.81 -5.95 12.10
CA VAL A 132 16.42 -5.48 11.90
C VAL A 132 16.46 -3.97 11.71
N ILE A 133 15.86 -3.48 10.63
CA ILE A 133 15.67 -2.04 10.38
C ILE A 133 14.22 -1.67 10.67
N THR A 134 14.03 -0.71 11.57
CA THR A 134 12.72 -0.17 11.95
C THR A 134 12.41 1.13 11.20
N GLY A 135 11.11 1.46 11.07
CA GLY A 135 10.65 2.68 10.40
C GLY A 135 10.48 2.54 8.90
N GLY A 136 9.99 3.58 8.26
CA GLY A 136 9.55 3.54 6.85
C GLY A 136 10.60 3.89 5.81
N ASP A 137 11.66 4.61 6.21
CA ASP A 137 12.77 4.96 5.31
C ASP A 137 13.87 3.89 5.35
N TYR A 138 13.47 2.61 5.38
CA TYR A 138 14.42 1.50 5.42
C TYR A 138 15.29 1.37 4.16
N ASP A 139 14.90 1.99 3.04
CA ASP A 139 15.75 2.14 1.87
C ASP A 139 17.01 2.98 2.18
N VAL A 140 16.83 4.13 2.81
CA VAL A 140 17.94 5.00 3.24
C VAL A 140 18.74 4.35 4.37
N SER A 141 18.03 3.73 5.33
CA SER A 141 18.68 3.05 6.47
C SER A 141 19.50 1.85 6.01
N LEU A 142 19.01 1.07 5.03
CA LEU A 142 19.78 -0.05 4.45
C LEU A 142 21.05 0.44 3.77
N SER A 143 20.95 1.49 2.94
CA SER A 143 22.13 2.05 2.26
C SER A 143 23.20 2.49 3.26
N LYS A 144 22.80 3.19 4.34
CA LYS A 144 23.72 3.58 5.41
C LYS A 144 24.26 2.41 6.23
N LEU A 145 23.46 1.34 6.41
CA LEU A 145 23.92 0.12 7.09
C LEU A 145 25.01 -0.56 6.24
N VAL A 146 24.84 -0.64 4.93
CA VAL A 146 25.85 -1.21 4.03
C VAL A 146 27.14 -0.39 4.06
N ASP A 147 27.05 0.94 4.02
CA ASP A 147 28.22 1.83 4.19
C ASP A 147 28.94 1.56 5.51
N TYR A 148 28.18 1.42 6.61
CA TYR A 148 28.77 1.10 7.93
C TYR A 148 29.45 -0.26 7.95
N LEU A 149 28.88 -1.29 7.36
CA LEU A 149 29.46 -2.64 7.29
C LEU A 149 30.76 -2.66 6.45
N GLU A 150 30.90 -1.75 5.49
CA GLU A 150 32.14 -1.54 4.74
C GLU A 150 33.15 -0.60 5.43
N GLY A 151 32.87 -0.18 6.67
CA GLY A 151 33.72 0.77 7.41
C GLY A 151 33.62 2.22 6.93
N LYS A 152 32.57 2.56 6.19
CA LYS A 152 32.29 3.89 5.66
C LYS A 152 31.09 4.49 6.37
N GLY A 153 31.27 5.45 7.26
CA GLY A 153 30.16 6.12 7.91
C GLY A 153 29.71 5.53 9.24
N ASN A 154 28.59 6.07 9.76
CA ASN A 154 28.05 5.73 11.06
C ASN A 154 26.83 4.80 10.96
N ILE A 155 26.57 4.02 12.01
CA ILE A 155 25.36 3.21 12.14
C ILE A 155 24.11 4.11 12.00
N PRO A 156 23.19 3.79 11.05
CA PRO A 156 21.93 4.51 10.96
C PRO A 156 21.05 4.26 12.19
N LYS A 157 20.21 5.23 12.55
CA LYS A 157 19.23 5.08 13.62
C LYS A 157 18.15 4.08 13.25
N GLY A 158 17.63 3.35 14.25
CA GLY A 158 16.56 2.37 14.07
C GLY A 158 17.03 0.96 13.70
N VAL A 159 18.32 0.68 13.82
CA VAL A 159 18.89 -0.67 13.58
C VAL A 159 19.06 -1.43 14.87
N TYR A 160 18.63 -2.68 14.87
CA TYR A 160 18.84 -3.67 15.92
C TYR A 160 19.82 -4.74 15.42
N PHE A 161 20.71 -5.18 16.30
CA PHE A 161 21.81 -6.12 16.01
C PHE A 161 21.59 -7.44 16.72
N ARG A 162 22.20 -8.50 16.20
CA ARG A 162 22.11 -9.86 16.73
C ARG A 162 22.59 -9.99 18.18
N ASP A 163 23.52 -9.16 18.61
CA ASP A 163 24.05 -9.14 19.98
C ASP A 163 23.09 -8.48 21.01
N GLY A 164 21.91 -8.04 20.57
CA GLY A 164 20.92 -7.36 21.39
C GLY A 164 21.10 -5.84 21.47
N SER A 165 22.19 -5.30 20.92
CA SER A 165 22.38 -3.85 20.83
C SER A 165 21.46 -3.21 19.82
N ASN A 166 21.24 -1.90 19.92
CA ASN A 166 20.49 -1.14 18.94
C ASN A 166 20.97 0.31 18.86
N SER A 167 20.70 0.95 17.74
CA SER A 167 21.10 2.33 17.45
C SER A 167 20.07 3.39 17.86
N GLY A 168 19.05 3.01 18.64
CA GLY A 168 17.96 3.89 19.10
C GLY A 168 16.80 3.98 18.12
N LYS A 169 15.94 4.98 18.32
CA LYS A 169 14.73 5.16 17.51
C LYS A 169 15.10 5.59 16.07
N PHE A 170 14.38 5.03 15.08
CA PHE A 170 14.57 5.40 13.68
C PHE A 170 14.33 6.90 13.41
N GLU A 171 15.03 7.41 12.43
CA GLU A 171 14.87 8.77 11.91
C GLU A 171 14.35 8.74 10.49
N LEU A 172 13.58 9.75 10.12
CA LEU A 172 13.02 9.88 8.79
C LEU A 172 13.84 10.89 7.99
N THR A 173 14.08 10.60 6.71
CA THR A 173 14.76 11.51 5.78
C THR A 173 13.92 12.78 5.62
N PRO A 174 14.44 13.96 5.96
CA PRO A 174 13.66 15.19 5.97
C PRO A 174 13.30 15.67 4.56
N ASP A 175 14.21 15.53 3.61
CA ASP A 175 14.07 15.97 2.23
C ASP A 175 14.05 14.75 1.28
N LEU A 176 12.86 14.46 0.73
CA LEU A 176 12.65 13.35 -0.18
C LEU A 176 13.14 13.64 -1.62
N ASP A 177 13.42 14.90 -1.96
CA ASP A 177 13.96 15.27 -3.26
C ASP A 177 15.42 14.84 -3.45
N THR A 178 16.09 14.50 -2.34
CA THR A 178 17.46 13.96 -2.36
C THR A 178 17.53 12.49 -2.79
N LEU A 179 16.37 11.80 -2.83
CA LEU A 179 16.31 10.40 -3.24
C LEU A 179 16.39 10.27 -4.76
N HIS A 180 17.08 9.25 -5.24
CA HIS A 180 17.12 8.91 -6.67
C HIS A 180 15.74 8.47 -7.18
N TYR A 181 15.44 8.78 -8.43
CA TYR A 181 14.33 8.14 -9.13
C TYR A 181 14.63 6.65 -9.27
N ILE A 182 13.62 5.82 -9.06
CA ILE A 182 13.78 4.37 -9.06
C ILE A 182 14.33 3.88 -10.41
N ASP A 183 15.38 3.07 -10.37
CA ASP A 183 15.90 2.33 -11.52
C ASP A 183 14.87 1.26 -11.92
N ARG A 184 14.12 1.58 -12.96
CA ARG A 184 12.97 0.79 -13.40
C ARG A 184 13.39 -0.53 -14.04
N GLU A 185 14.54 -0.54 -14.74
CA GLU A 185 15.07 -1.77 -15.37
C GLU A 185 15.57 -2.75 -14.32
N LEU A 186 16.36 -2.27 -13.34
CA LEU A 186 16.82 -3.09 -12.22
C LEU A 186 15.66 -3.78 -11.50
N THR A 187 14.56 -3.06 -11.33
CA THR A 187 13.42 -3.50 -10.51
C THR A 187 12.27 -4.10 -11.32
N LYS A 188 12.50 -4.37 -12.61
CA LYS A 188 11.54 -5.05 -13.51
C LYS A 188 10.13 -4.44 -13.47
N TRP A 189 10.04 -3.11 -13.45
CA TRP A 189 8.79 -2.35 -13.26
C TRP A 189 7.60 -2.82 -14.11
N HIS A 190 7.85 -3.32 -15.32
CA HIS A 190 6.83 -3.67 -16.31
C HIS A 190 5.96 -4.89 -15.91
N ILE A 191 6.42 -5.72 -14.96
CA ILE A 191 5.64 -6.87 -14.49
C ILE A 191 4.51 -6.46 -13.54
N TYR A 192 4.58 -5.26 -12.96
CA TYR A 192 3.64 -4.78 -11.97
C TYR A 192 2.44 -4.04 -12.57
N GLY A 193 1.34 -4.00 -11.84
CA GLY A 193 0.14 -3.28 -12.19
C GLY A 193 -1.12 -3.93 -11.64
N GLU A 194 -2.13 -3.12 -11.38
CA GLU A 194 -3.43 -3.57 -10.90
C GLU A 194 -4.48 -3.51 -12.03
N ALA A 195 -5.58 -4.26 -11.88
CA ALA A 195 -6.59 -4.43 -12.93
C ALA A 195 -7.25 -3.12 -13.39
N TYR A 196 -7.33 -2.13 -12.51
CA TYR A 196 -7.95 -0.84 -12.80
C TYR A 196 -7.01 0.18 -13.48
N LEU A 197 -5.70 -0.11 -13.57
CA LEU A 197 -4.74 0.79 -14.20
C LEU A 197 -4.61 0.53 -15.70
N GLN A 198 -4.41 1.60 -16.48
CA GLN A 198 -4.14 1.54 -17.91
C GLN A 198 -2.66 1.26 -18.15
N ARG A 199 -2.35 0.16 -18.83
CA ARG A 199 -0.96 -0.23 -19.14
C ARG A 199 -0.41 0.45 -20.39
N PRO A 200 0.90 0.73 -20.46
CA PRO A 200 1.90 0.59 -19.41
C PRO A 200 1.63 1.54 -18.24
N CYS A 201 1.70 1.03 -17.01
CA CYS A 201 1.48 1.84 -15.80
C CYS A 201 2.70 1.80 -14.89
N ALA A 202 2.94 2.89 -14.18
CA ALA A 202 4.00 2.97 -13.18
C ALA A 202 3.45 3.46 -11.84
N TYR A 203 4.15 3.12 -10.78
CA TYR A 203 3.89 3.59 -9.43
C TYR A 203 4.93 4.63 -9.04
N ILE A 204 4.49 5.67 -8.34
CA ILE A 204 5.38 6.67 -7.73
C ILE A 204 4.94 6.96 -6.28
N LEU A 205 5.78 7.65 -5.54
CA LEU A 205 5.44 8.29 -4.27
C LEU A 205 5.63 9.80 -4.43
N THR A 206 4.55 10.56 -4.38
CA THR A 206 4.63 12.03 -4.27
C THR A 206 5.10 12.49 -2.90
N GLY A 207 5.08 11.58 -1.94
CA GLY A 207 5.51 11.79 -0.57
C GLY A 207 5.46 10.50 0.24
N ARG A 208 5.77 10.59 1.52
CA ARG A 208 5.70 9.48 2.49
C ARG A 208 4.94 9.91 3.71
N GLY A 209 4.00 9.09 4.15
CA GLY A 209 3.15 9.33 5.30
C GLY A 209 1.84 10.03 4.97
N CYS A 210 0.97 10.10 5.98
CA CYS A 210 -0.37 10.64 5.87
C CYS A 210 -0.61 11.71 6.94
N ARG A 211 -1.06 12.87 6.51
CA ARG A 211 -1.51 13.95 7.41
C ARG A 211 -2.84 14.49 6.89
N GLY A 212 -3.86 14.44 7.73
CA GLY A 212 -5.13 15.08 7.37
C GLY A 212 -4.98 16.59 7.20
N PRO A 213 -5.85 17.25 6.41
CA PRO A 213 -5.74 18.67 6.06
C PRO A 213 -5.68 19.62 7.26
N LYS A 214 -6.15 19.19 8.42
CA LYS A 214 -6.12 19.96 9.67
C LYS A 214 -4.98 19.56 10.61
N GLY A 215 -4.03 18.73 10.15
CA GLY A 215 -2.98 18.21 11.01
C GLY A 215 -3.51 17.28 12.13
N VAL A 216 -4.77 16.90 12.07
CA VAL A 216 -5.50 16.13 13.08
C VAL A 216 -6.00 14.84 12.45
N GLY A 217 -5.86 13.74 13.18
CA GLY A 217 -6.48 12.48 12.81
C GLY A 217 -5.57 11.49 12.12
N VAL A 218 -4.77 10.83 12.93
CA VAL A 218 -4.14 9.56 12.52
C VAL A 218 -5.15 8.46 12.77
N CYS A 219 -5.51 7.74 11.71
CA CYS A 219 -6.43 6.60 11.80
C CYS A 219 -5.85 5.54 12.74
N ARG A 220 -6.55 5.22 13.83
CA ARG A 220 -6.08 4.34 14.93
C ARG A 220 -5.84 2.89 14.51
N PHE A 221 -6.36 2.49 13.34
CA PHE A 221 -6.17 1.16 12.74
C PHE A 221 -5.01 1.12 11.74
N CYS A 222 -4.48 2.26 11.33
CA CYS A 222 -3.52 2.33 10.23
C CYS A 222 -2.11 2.00 10.72
N ILE A 223 -1.64 0.80 10.40
CA ILE A 223 -0.31 0.34 10.81
C ILE A 223 0.82 1.22 10.26
N TRP A 224 0.68 1.75 9.02
CA TRP A 224 1.72 2.55 8.35
C TRP A 224 2.13 3.77 9.12
N GLN A 225 1.15 4.53 9.65
CA GLN A 225 1.40 5.77 10.34
C GLN A 225 2.22 5.56 11.62
N PHE A 226 1.96 4.45 12.31
CA PHE A 226 2.64 4.12 13.55
C PHE A 226 3.96 3.38 13.31
N ALA A 227 3.98 2.41 12.41
CA ALA A 227 5.17 1.60 12.12
C ALA A 227 6.25 2.39 11.37
N PHE A 228 5.84 3.23 10.40
CA PHE A 228 6.78 3.78 9.43
C PHE A 228 7.02 5.28 9.56
N TRP A 229 5.97 6.07 9.87
CA TRP A 229 6.05 7.50 9.61
C TRP A 229 6.00 8.38 10.86
N ASN A 230 5.99 7.80 12.06
CA ASN A 230 5.81 8.59 13.30
C ASN A 230 4.62 9.58 13.22
N CYS A 231 3.54 9.18 12.55
CA CYS A 231 2.36 10.01 12.31
C CYS A 231 2.68 11.34 11.61
N SER A 232 3.70 11.38 10.76
CA SER A 232 4.11 12.54 9.97
C SER A 232 3.87 12.34 8.48
N ALA A 233 3.89 13.43 7.72
CA ALA A 233 3.84 13.39 6.26
C ALA A 233 4.91 14.32 5.68
N ARG A 234 5.58 13.86 4.64
CA ARG A 234 6.60 14.60 3.90
C ARG A 234 6.30 14.49 2.42
N LEU A 235 6.33 15.60 1.70
CA LEU A 235 6.13 15.63 0.25
C LEU A 235 7.44 15.92 -0.46
N ARG A 236 7.59 15.35 -1.64
CA ARG A 236 8.57 15.78 -2.64
C ARG A 236 8.11 17.10 -3.23
N SER A 237 9.01 17.92 -3.75
CA SER A 237 8.61 19.10 -4.49
C SER A 237 7.82 18.74 -5.75
N PRO A 238 6.86 19.59 -6.19
CA PRO A 238 6.14 19.38 -7.43
C PRO A 238 7.06 19.22 -8.64
N ALA A 239 8.12 19.99 -8.70
CA ALA A 239 9.10 19.93 -9.77
C ALA A 239 9.82 18.57 -9.83
N ASN A 240 10.23 18.04 -8.67
CA ASN A 240 10.89 16.74 -8.56
C ASN A 240 9.95 15.62 -9.05
N VAL A 241 8.67 15.62 -8.61
CA VAL A 241 7.68 14.63 -9.04
C VAL A 241 7.40 14.72 -10.55
N VAL A 242 7.23 15.93 -11.09
CA VAL A 242 6.97 16.12 -12.52
C VAL A 242 8.13 15.68 -13.39
N ASN A 243 9.37 15.89 -12.94
CA ASN A 243 10.55 15.39 -13.67
C ASN A 243 10.58 13.86 -13.72
N GLU A 244 10.22 13.16 -12.64
CA GLU A 244 10.08 11.70 -12.67
C GLU A 244 8.96 11.26 -13.62
N ILE A 245 7.80 11.93 -13.58
CA ILE A 245 6.68 11.66 -14.50
C ILE A 245 7.12 11.82 -15.95
N LYS A 246 7.85 12.89 -16.27
CA LYS A 246 8.39 13.12 -17.61
C LYS A 246 9.30 11.98 -18.06
N LEU A 247 10.23 11.58 -17.21
CA LEU A 247 11.13 10.44 -17.47
C LEU A 247 10.33 9.16 -17.75
N LEU A 248 9.31 8.87 -16.95
CA LEU A 248 8.46 7.68 -17.13
C LEU A 248 7.69 7.72 -18.44
N VAL A 249 7.19 8.88 -18.84
CA VAL A 249 6.46 9.05 -20.12
C VAL A 249 7.39 8.96 -21.33
N GLU A 250 8.52 9.64 -21.29
CA GLU A 250 9.44 9.76 -22.43
C GLU A 250 10.26 8.48 -22.65
N ASN A 251 10.79 7.88 -21.57
CA ASN A 251 11.68 6.72 -21.69
C ASN A 251 10.94 5.39 -21.69
N TYR A 252 9.79 5.31 -21.00
CA TYR A 252 9.08 4.05 -20.78
C TYR A 252 7.68 4.01 -21.39
N GLY A 253 7.23 5.10 -21.99
CA GLY A 253 5.92 5.18 -22.67
C GLY A 253 4.75 4.98 -21.70
N VAL A 254 4.92 5.28 -20.41
CA VAL A 254 3.90 5.12 -19.37
C VAL A 254 2.65 5.92 -19.73
N LYS A 255 1.48 5.27 -19.62
CA LYS A 255 0.16 5.84 -19.91
C LYS A 255 -0.60 6.23 -18.65
N GLU A 256 -0.36 5.53 -17.55
CA GLU A 256 -1.00 5.85 -16.28
C GLU A 256 0.01 5.71 -15.14
N ILE A 257 -0.03 6.67 -14.24
CA ILE A 257 0.75 6.67 -12.99
C ILE A 257 -0.19 6.50 -11.82
N PHE A 258 0.15 5.60 -10.91
CA PHE A 258 -0.49 5.50 -9.61
C PHE A 258 0.42 6.11 -8.55
N ASP A 259 -0.05 7.21 -7.93
CA ASP A 259 0.59 7.76 -6.74
C ASP A 259 0.16 6.95 -5.52
N ASP A 260 1.07 6.10 -5.04
CA ASP A 260 0.81 5.19 -3.91
C ASP A 260 1.17 5.80 -2.55
N ASN A 261 1.31 7.11 -2.46
CA ASN A 261 1.36 7.82 -1.19
C ASN A 261 0.05 7.61 -0.41
N GLU A 262 0.13 7.38 0.90
CA GLU A 262 -0.97 6.92 1.76
C GLU A 262 -2.22 7.82 1.75
N ALA A 263 -2.04 9.13 1.61
CA ALA A 263 -3.15 10.09 1.49
C ALA A 263 -3.12 10.87 0.18
N GLY A 264 -2.15 10.55 -0.71
CA GLY A 264 -1.81 11.40 -1.83
C GLY A 264 -1.28 12.75 -1.38
N SER A 265 -0.82 13.54 -2.33
CA SER A 265 -0.39 14.94 -2.10
C SER A 265 -1.56 15.94 -2.06
N ILE A 266 -2.77 15.46 -2.29
CA ILE A 266 -4.00 16.25 -2.54
C ILE A 266 -4.39 17.11 -1.32
N TRP A 267 -3.96 16.74 -0.11
CA TRP A 267 -4.23 17.51 1.11
C TRP A 267 -3.54 18.88 1.16
N ASN A 268 -2.52 19.12 0.32
CA ASN A 268 -1.81 20.39 0.20
C ASN A 268 -2.20 21.08 -1.11
N LYS A 269 -3.14 22.03 -1.04
CA LYS A 269 -3.67 22.74 -2.20
C LYS A 269 -2.60 23.53 -2.95
N ASP A 270 -1.70 24.20 -2.25
CA ASP A 270 -0.64 25.00 -2.88
C ASP A 270 0.33 24.10 -3.64
N TRP A 271 0.69 22.95 -3.06
CA TRP A 271 1.47 21.92 -3.74
C TRP A 271 0.77 21.44 -5.02
N LEU A 272 -0.54 21.22 -4.95
CA LEU A 272 -1.34 20.74 -6.10
C LEU A 272 -1.43 21.79 -7.21
N ILE A 273 -1.57 23.07 -6.86
CA ILE A 273 -1.55 24.19 -7.83
C ILE A 273 -0.19 24.25 -8.54
N GLU A 274 0.90 24.19 -7.80
CA GLU A 274 2.24 24.18 -8.37
C GLU A 274 2.47 22.93 -9.23
N PHE A 275 2.04 21.75 -8.79
CA PHE A 275 2.12 20.52 -9.55
C PHE A 275 1.40 20.63 -10.90
N TYR A 276 0.18 21.18 -10.94
CA TYR A 276 -0.54 21.48 -12.17
C TYR A 276 0.26 22.40 -13.09
N GLN A 277 0.83 23.47 -12.55
CA GLN A 277 1.63 24.41 -13.32
C GLN A 277 2.88 23.76 -13.92
N GLN A 278 3.58 22.92 -13.15
CA GLN A 278 4.76 22.17 -13.62
C GLN A 278 4.37 21.15 -14.70
N MET A 279 3.27 20.40 -14.52
CA MET A 279 2.74 19.48 -15.53
C MET A 279 2.43 20.18 -16.85
N LYS A 280 1.82 21.38 -16.78
CA LYS A 280 1.54 22.21 -17.94
C LYS A 280 2.81 22.73 -18.61
N LYS A 281 3.76 23.24 -17.82
CA LYS A 281 5.05 23.74 -18.30
C LYS A 281 5.87 22.68 -19.03
N GLN A 282 5.80 21.42 -18.58
CA GLN A 282 6.49 20.28 -19.17
C GLN A 282 5.69 19.60 -20.30
N ASP A 283 4.55 20.17 -20.68
CA ASP A 283 3.66 19.63 -21.74
C ASP A 283 3.23 18.16 -21.49
N LEU A 284 2.93 17.84 -20.23
CA LEU A 284 2.51 16.49 -19.81
C LEU A 284 1.00 16.33 -19.66
N ILE A 285 0.25 17.44 -19.66
CA ILE A 285 -1.22 17.41 -19.59
C ILE A 285 -1.77 16.68 -20.81
N GLY A 286 -2.61 15.67 -20.55
CA GLY A 286 -3.19 14.82 -21.60
C GLY A 286 -2.28 13.73 -22.16
N LYS A 287 -0.98 13.71 -21.82
CA LYS A 287 -0.04 12.65 -22.23
C LYS A 287 -0.03 11.47 -21.28
N VAL A 288 -0.32 11.71 -20.00
CA VAL A 288 -0.36 10.72 -18.93
C VAL A 288 -1.58 10.91 -18.05
N ILE A 289 -2.12 9.80 -17.58
CA ILE A 289 -3.22 9.76 -16.63
C ILE A 289 -2.66 9.53 -15.23
N ILE A 290 -3.27 10.14 -14.20
CA ILE A 290 -2.87 9.98 -12.82
C ILE A 290 -4.02 9.37 -12.01
N SER A 291 -3.70 8.42 -11.17
CA SER A 291 -4.58 7.87 -10.14
C SER A 291 -3.88 7.94 -8.78
N SER A 292 -4.61 8.16 -7.71
CA SER A 292 -4.01 8.39 -6.39
C SER A 292 -4.94 7.98 -5.27
N ASN A 293 -4.38 7.74 -4.08
CA ASN A 293 -5.13 7.73 -2.84
C ASN A 293 -5.57 9.16 -2.50
N ALA A 294 -6.70 9.32 -1.81
CA ALA A 294 -7.20 10.62 -1.36
C ALA A 294 -8.03 10.53 -0.09
N ARG A 295 -8.03 11.62 0.69
CA ARG A 295 -9.01 11.81 1.76
C ARG A 295 -10.20 12.61 1.22
N ALA A 296 -11.41 12.19 1.60
CA ALA A 296 -12.64 12.84 1.12
C ALA A 296 -12.76 14.31 1.57
N ASP A 297 -12.22 14.65 2.75
CA ASP A 297 -12.26 16.02 3.28
C ASP A 297 -11.45 17.03 2.44
N CYS A 298 -10.43 16.57 1.71
CA CYS A 298 -9.72 17.40 0.73
C CYS A 298 -10.58 17.80 -0.47
N LEU A 299 -11.58 16.96 -0.79
CA LEU A 299 -12.46 17.11 -1.95
C LEU A 299 -13.71 17.96 -1.64
N LEU A 300 -13.84 18.48 -0.42
CA LEU A 300 -14.89 19.44 -0.05
C LEU A 300 -14.68 20.77 -0.80
N ASP A 301 -13.44 21.12 -1.07
CA ASP A 301 -13.08 22.26 -1.93
C ASP A 301 -13.23 21.84 -3.42
N LYS A 302 -14.24 22.38 -4.08
CA LYS A 302 -14.51 22.11 -5.50
C LYS A 302 -13.37 22.57 -6.41
N GLU A 303 -12.59 23.56 -6.01
CA GLU A 303 -11.42 24.01 -6.78
C GLU A 303 -10.35 22.92 -6.83
N VAL A 304 -10.14 22.19 -5.72
CA VAL A 304 -9.26 21.02 -5.70
C VAL A 304 -9.73 19.97 -6.73
N CYS A 305 -11.02 19.65 -6.74
CA CYS A 305 -11.57 18.71 -7.73
C CYS A 305 -11.35 19.16 -9.16
N LYS A 306 -11.51 20.47 -9.43
CA LYS A 306 -11.26 21.08 -10.74
C LYS A 306 -9.78 20.93 -11.15
N ILE A 307 -8.85 21.33 -10.27
CA ILE A 307 -7.40 21.25 -10.53
C ILE A 307 -6.99 19.80 -10.78
N LEU A 308 -7.45 18.87 -9.96
CA LEU A 308 -7.18 17.44 -10.16
C LEU A 308 -7.60 16.98 -11.56
N LYS A 309 -8.82 17.34 -11.99
CA LYS A 309 -9.32 16.98 -13.33
C LYS A 309 -8.50 17.60 -14.45
N GLU A 310 -8.17 18.87 -14.34
CA GLU A 310 -7.37 19.62 -15.33
C GLU A 310 -5.92 19.11 -15.39
N THR A 311 -5.37 18.61 -14.28
CA THR A 311 -4.04 18.02 -14.23
C THR A 311 -3.98 16.64 -14.89
N GLY A 312 -5.11 15.95 -15.05
CA GLY A 312 -5.17 14.62 -15.67
C GLY A 312 -5.44 13.50 -14.68
N PHE A 313 -5.86 13.81 -13.44
CA PHE A 313 -6.30 12.77 -12.52
C PHE A 313 -7.57 12.11 -13.05
N ARG A 314 -7.56 10.78 -13.01
CA ARG A 314 -8.66 9.94 -13.48
C ARG A 314 -9.44 9.32 -12.33
N MET A 315 -8.73 8.75 -11.35
CA MET A 315 -9.33 7.96 -10.29
C MET A 315 -8.70 8.31 -8.94
N LEU A 316 -9.58 8.35 -7.93
CA LEU A 316 -9.18 8.54 -6.52
C LEU A 316 -9.65 7.36 -5.68
N LYS A 317 -8.75 6.76 -4.89
CA LYS A 317 -9.12 5.80 -3.83
C LYS A 317 -9.42 6.56 -2.56
N ILE A 318 -10.66 6.44 -2.05
CA ILE A 318 -11.17 7.25 -0.95
C ILE A 318 -11.71 6.34 0.14
N GLY A 319 -11.16 6.48 1.35
CA GLY A 319 -11.64 5.72 2.50
C GLY A 319 -12.94 6.28 3.07
N LEU A 320 -14.04 5.50 3.02
CA LEU A 320 -15.25 5.71 3.81
C LEU A 320 -15.11 5.10 5.20
N GLU A 321 -14.58 3.90 5.27
CA GLU A 321 -14.39 3.00 6.41
C GLU A 321 -15.72 2.57 7.04
N SER A 322 -16.56 3.50 7.48
CA SER A 322 -17.90 3.25 8.05
C SER A 322 -18.88 4.38 7.68
N GLY A 323 -20.14 4.04 7.48
CA GLY A 323 -21.26 4.98 7.34
C GLY A 323 -21.80 5.49 8.67
N ASN A 324 -21.02 5.40 9.75
CA ASN A 324 -21.41 5.78 11.09
C ASN A 324 -20.38 6.75 11.72
N ASP A 325 -20.81 7.96 12.04
CA ASP A 325 -19.94 8.98 12.64
C ASP A 325 -19.33 8.56 13.99
N ALA A 326 -20.04 7.75 14.79
CA ALA A 326 -19.49 7.23 16.03
C ALA A 326 -18.31 6.30 15.78
N SER A 327 -18.39 5.45 14.76
CA SER A 327 -17.29 4.57 14.33
C SER A 327 -16.14 5.37 13.75
N LEU A 328 -16.39 6.36 12.89
CA LEU A 328 -15.34 7.23 12.34
C LEU A 328 -14.56 7.96 13.45
N ARG A 329 -15.26 8.48 14.47
CA ARG A 329 -14.60 9.08 15.65
C ARG A 329 -13.76 8.07 16.42
N ARG A 330 -14.28 6.85 16.66
CA ARG A 330 -13.55 5.78 17.35
C ARG A 330 -12.31 5.34 16.59
N LEU A 331 -12.40 5.33 15.26
CA LEU A 331 -11.28 5.05 14.36
C LEU A 331 -10.27 6.21 14.23
N GLY A 332 -10.53 7.37 14.81
CA GLY A 332 -9.67 8.54 14.70
C GLY A 332 -9.63 9.17 13.31
N LYS A 333 -10.65 8.93 12.47
CA LYS A 333 -10.62 9.40 11.07
C LYS A 333 -10.77 10.92 10.91
N ALA A 334 -11.21 11.64 11.93
CA ALA A 334 -11.38 13.11 11.98
C ALA A 334 -12.19 13.70 10.81
N THR A 335 -13.19 12.96 10.33
CA THR A 335 -14.15 13.39 9.30
C THR A 335 -15.52 12.79 9.60
N LYS A 336 -16.59 13.40 9.08
CA LYS A 336 -17.96 12.92 9.21
C LYS A 336 -18.41 12.22 7.93
N VAL A 337 -19.41 11.35 8.05
CA VAL A 337 -20.03 10.66 6.92
C VAL A 337 -20.53 11.65 5.87
N GLU A 338 -21.20 12.73 6.30
CA GLU A 338 -21.69 13.79 5.41
C GLU A 338 -20.54 14.44 4.60
N GLU A 339 -19.40 14.72 5.23
CA GLU A 339 -18.23 15.29 4.58
C GLU A 339 -17.66 14.31 3.55
N ILE A 340 -17.58 13.02 3.87
CA ILE A 340 -17.14 11.98 2.94
C ILE A 340 -18.08 11.90 1.74
N VAL A 341 -19.38 11.84 1.97
CA VAL A 341 -20.39 11.79 0.90
C VAL A 341 -20.28 13.02 -0.01
N LYS A 342 -20.18 14.22 0.58
CA LYS A 342 -20.02 15.46 -0.17
C LYS A 342 -18.73 15.50 -0.99
N GLY A 343 -17.61 15.12 -0.39
CA GLY A 343 -16.31 15.09 -1.09
C GLY A 343 -16.31 14.11 -2.26
N VAL A 344 -16.81 12.88 -2.09
CA VAL A 344 -16.95 11.91 -3.16
C VAL A 344 -17.88 12.41 -4.28
N LYS A 345 -19.03 13.02 -3.92
CA LYS A 345 -19.95 13.59 -4.92
C LYS A 345 -19.30 14.74 -5.69
N ASN A 346 -18.57 15.63 -5.01
CA ASN A 346 -17.81 16.70 -5.68
C ASN A 346 -16.80 16.10 -6.69
N ALA A 347 -16.01 15.11 -6.31
CA ALA A 347 -15.08 14.46 -7.23
C ALA A 347 -15.80 13.91 -8.48
N LYS A 348 -16.92 13.20 -8.29
CA LYS A 348 -17.72 12.65 -9.39
C LYS A 348 -18.38 13.74 -10.25
N ASP A 349 -18.77 14.87 -9.67
CA ASP A 349 -19.32 16.01 -10.40
C ASP A 349 -18.31 16.62 -11.36
N TYR A 350 -17.01 16.59 -11.02
CA TYR A 350 -15.92 17.00 -11.92
C TYR A 350 -15.42 15.88 -12.84
N GLY A 351 -16.11 14.72 -12.87
CA GLY A 351 -15.77 13.60 -13.76
C GLY A 351 -14.53 12.82 -13.34
N LEU A 352 -14.17 12.88 -12.05
CA LEU A 352 -13.20 11.97 -11.42
C LEU A 352 -13.89 10.65 -11.10
N ARG A 353 -13.23 9.53 -11.36
CA ARG A 353 -13.67 8.20 -10.96
C ARG A 353 -13.29 7.98 -9.50
N VAL A 354 -14.06 7.17 -8.79
CA VAL A 354 -13.78 6.90 -7.39
C VAL A 354 -13.79 5.40 -7.09
N MET A 355 -12.83 4.98 -6.26
CA MET A 355 -12.85 3.70 -5.57
C MET A 355 -13.04 3.99 -4.10
N VAL A 356 -14.16 3.54 -3.53
CA VAL A 356 -14.47 3.78 -2.11
C VAL A 356 -14.10 2.56 -1.29
N THR A 357 -13.19 2.73 -0.33
CA THR A 357 -12.80 1.65 0.58
C THR A 357 -13.65 1.65 1.84
N ILE A 358 -14.06 0.46 2.28
CA ILE A 358 -15.01 0.24 3.36
C ILE A 358 -14.48 -0.88 4.25
N MET A 359 -14.65 -0.76 5.55
CA MET A 359 -14.40 -1.82 6.50
C MET A 359 -15.66 -2.22 7.24
N VAL A 360 -15.82 -3.50 7.52
CA VAL A 360 -16.92 -4.09 8.28
C VAL A 360 -16.41 -5.00 9.39
N GLY A 361 -17.26 -5.37 10.33
CA GLY A 361 -16.91 -6.30 11.41
C GLY A 361 -16.32 -5.63 12.63
N TYR A 362 -16.65 -4.38 12.87
CA TYR A 362 -16.26 -3.68 14.09
C TYR A 362 -16.93 -4.28 15.33
N PRO A 363 -16.20 -4.46 16.46
CA PRO A 363 -16.76 -5.02 17.70
C PRO A 363 -17.90 -4.20 18.32
N TRP A 364 -18.10 -2.98 17.85
CA TRP A 364 -19.09 -2.03 18.39
C TRP A 364 -20.22 -1.67 17.41
N GLU A 365 -20.24 -2.25 16.21
CA GLU A 365 -21.30 -2.00 15.23
C GLU A 365 -22.30 -3.15 15.19
N SER A 366 -23.58 -2.82 15.35
CA SER A 366 -24.69 -3.72 15.15
C SER A 366 -25.12 -3.79 13.68
N GLU A 367 -26.09 -4.68 13.38
CA GLU A 367 -26.73 -4.78 12.05
C GLU A 367 -27.28 -3.43 11.56
N ARG A 368 -27.75 -2.58 12.46
CA ARG A 368 -28.26 -1.25 12.13
C ARG A 368 -27.16 -0.33 11.64
N GLU A 369 -25.99 -0.32 12.29
CA GLU A 369 -24.86 0.52 11.92
C GLU A 369 -24.23 0.07 10.60
N VAL A 370 -24.01 -1.23 10.42
CA VAL A 370 -23.43 -1.73 9.16
C VAL A 370 -24.39 -1.54 7.98
N ASN A 371 -25.70 -1.61 8.21
CA ASN A 371 -26.67 -1.28 7.17
C ASN A 371 -26.60 0.19 6.74
N LYS A 372 -26.30 1.14 7.65
CA LYS A 372 -26.02 2.53 7.26
C LYS A 372 -24.81 2.62 6.34
N THR A 373 -23.75 1.89 6.67
CA THR A 373 -22.56 1.81 5.82
C THR A 373 -22.90 1.28 4.41
N TYR A 374 -23.71 0.23 4.33
CA TYR A 374 -24.20 -0.30 3.05
C TYR A 374 -25.03 0.71 2.26
N GLN A 375 -25.93 1.47 2.90
CA GLN A 375 -26.74 2.47 2.21
C GLN A 375 -25.88 3.62 1.67
N VAL A 376 -24.91 4.11 2.45
CA VAL A 376 -23.95 5.13 2.01
C VAL A 376 -23.10 4.59 0.84
N ALA A 377 -22.59 3.38 0.93
CA ALA A 377 -21.83 2.76 -0.15
C ALA A 377 -22.64 2.65 -1.44
N LYS A 378 -23.89 2.20 -1.35
CA LYS A 378 -24.84 2.13 -2.47
C LYS A 378 -25.09 3.51 -3.07
N GLU A 379 -25.35 4.53 -2.25
CA GLU A 379 -25.55 5.90 -2.69
C GLU A 379 -24.34 6.41 -3.48
N LEU A 380 -23.13 6.26 -2.94
CA LEU A 380 -21.90 6.72 -3.56
C LEU A 380 -21.60 6.00 -4.88
N LEU A 381 -21.84 4.68 -4.94
CA LEU A 381 -21.63 3.88 -6.15
C LEU A 381 -22.60 4.31 -7.27
N LEU A 382 -23.86 4.55 -6.94
CA LEU A 382 -24.93 4.86 -7.91
C LEU A 382 -25.04 6.34 -8.27
N TYR A 383 -24.39 7.25 -7.51
CA TYR A 383 -24.36 8.67 -7.83
C TYR A 383 -23.47 8.93 -9.03
N LYS A 384 -23.97 9.50 -10.14
CA LYS A 384 -23.21 9.84 -11.36
C LYS A 384 -22.12 8.80 -11.68
N THR A 385 -22.52 7.54 -11.83
CA THR A 385 -21.61 6.42 -12.05
C THR A 385 -20.75 6.64 -13.28
N HIS A 386 -19.44 6.51 -13.12
CA HIS A 386 -18.46 6.49 -14.20
C HIS A 386 -17.91 5.08 -14.40
N CYS A 387 -17.53 4.74 -15.62
CA CYS A 387 -16.83 3.51 -15.93
C CYS A 387 -15.54 3.40 -15.09
N GLY A 388 -15.42 2.36 -14.29
CA GLY A 388 -14.30 2.16 -13.38
C GLY A 388 -14.50 2.68 -11.95
N ASP A 389 -15.68 3.26 -11.62
CA ASP A 389 -16.06 3.45 -10.22
C ASP A 389 -16.21 2.09 -9.56
N SER A 390 -15.81 1.99 -8.29
CA SER A 390 -15.87 0.73 -7.55
C SER A 390 -15.95 0.93 -6.03
N LEU A 391 -16.27 -0.16 -5.35
CA LEU A 391 -16.18 -0.30 -3.90
C LEU A 391 -15.12 -1.36 -3.60
N GLU A 392 -14.43 -1.20 -2.49
CA GLU A 392 -13.53 -2.21 -1.92
C GLU A 392 -13.92 -2.42 -0.47
N ALA A 393 -14.55 -3.57 -0.16
CA ALA A 393 -14.97 -3.90 1.19
C ALA A 393 -14.03 -4.94 1.78
N ASN A 394 -13.58 -4.68 3.00
CA ASN A 394 -12.68 -5.54 3.77
C ASN A 394 -13.19 -5.73 5.19
N ILE A 395 -12.77 -6.80 5.85
CA ILE A 395 -13.04 -7.01 7.26
C ILE A 395 -11.95 -6.33 8.07
N ILE A 396 -12.34 -5.61 9.13
CA ILE A 396 -11.38 -4.89 9.98
C ILE A 396 -10.39 -5.86 10.62
N SER A 397 -9.11 -5.55 10.48
CA SER A 397 -8.02 -6.20 11.21
C SER A 397 -7.35 -5.21 12.13
N SER A 398 -7.08 -5.64 13.36
CA SER A 398 -6.42 -4.83 14.39
C SER A 398 -4.96 -5.25 14.48
N TYR A 399 -4.10 -4.59 13.69
CA TYR A 399 -2.69 -4.96 13.58
C TYR A 399 -1.90 -4.59 14.84
N PRO A 400 -0.97 -5.49 15.27
CA PRO A 400 -0.06 -5.22 16.39
C PRO A 400 0.63 -3.86 16.27
N GLY A 401 0.82 -3.18 17.40
CA GLY A 401 1.43 -1.86 17.47
C GLY A 401 0.50 -0.68 17.19
N THR A 402 -0.70 -0.91 16.68
CA THR A 402 -1.70 0.16 16.48
C THR A 402 -2.49 0.47 17.76
N PRO A 403 -3.00 1.72 17.92
CA PRO A 403 -3.89 2.03 19.03
C PRO A 403 -5.16 1.15 19.08
N LEU A 404 -5.66 0.72 17.91
CA LEU A 404 -6.81 -0.18 17.82
C LEU A 404 -6.47 -1.57 18.39
N PHE A 405 -5.25 -2.06 18.18
CA PHE A 405 -4.78 -3.32 18.76
C PHE A 405 -4.77 -3.27 20.27
N ASN A 406 -4.26 -2.18 20.84
CA ASN A 406 -4.26 -1.97 22.28
C ASN A 406 -5.68 -1.88 22.86
N ASP A 407 -6.60 -1.26 22.13
CA ASP A 407 -8.02 -1.24 22.51
C ASP A 407 -8.63 -2.65 22.44
N ALA A 408 -8.30 -3.42 21.40
CA ALA A 408 -8.80 -4.79 21.24
C ALA A 408 -8.31 -5.73 22.36
N LEU A 409 -7.06 -5.59 22.79
CA LEU A 409 -6.54 -6.31 23.96
C LEU A 409 -7.28 -5.92 25.24
N ARG A 410 -7.41 -4.61 25.52
CA ARG A 410 -8.05 -4.10 26.75
C ARG A 410 -9.51 -4.49 26.87
N HIS A 411 -10.22 -4.58 25.77
CA HIS A 411 -11.65 -4.89 25.74
C HIS A 411 -11.95 -6.35 25.40
N ASN A 412 -10.93 -7.21 25.30
CA ASN A 412 -11.08 -8.62 24.93
C ASN A 412 -11.89 -8.82 23.62
N TRP A 413 -11.56 -8.02 22.60
CA TRP A 413 -12.22 -8.09 21.31
C TRP A 413 -11.67 -9.17 20.37
N PHE A 414 -10.48 -9.70 20.61
CA PHE A 414 -9.93 -10.75 19.76
C PHE A 414 -10.74 -12.05 19.88
N ASP A 415 -10.99 -12.67 18.73
CA ASP A 415 -11.59 -14.00 18.58
C ASP A 415 -10.54 -15.07 18.25
N ILE A 416 -9.30 -14.66 18.19
CA ILE A 416 -8.11 -15.47 17.97
C ILE A 416 -7.07 -15.14 19.04
N ASP A 417 -5.98 -15.90 19.11
CA ASP A 417 -4.78 -15.45 19.80
C ASP A 417 -4.23 -14.21 19.10
N PRO A 418 -4.10 -13.04 19.76
CA PRO A 418 -3.59 -11.81 19.15
C PRO A 418 -2.20 -11.92 18.53
N TYR A 419 -1.42 -12.89 18.94
CA TYR A 419 -0.07 -13.16 18.46
C TYR A 419 0.01 -14.32 17.47
N ASP A 420 -1.13 -14.87 17.03
CA ASP A 420 -1.22 -15.79 15.90
C ASP A 420 -1.22 -15.00 14.59
N TYR A 421 -0.03 -14.55 14.21
CA TYR A 421 0.15 -13.60 13.10
C TYR A 421 -0.35 -14.12 11.76
N GLU A 422 -0.33 -15.41 11.51
CA GLU A 422 -0.77 -16.01 10.24
C GLU A 422 -2.28 -15.84 9.99
N LYS A 423 -3.05 -15.58 11.05
CA LYS A 423 -4.49 -15.31 10.94
C LYS A 423 -4.83 -13.87 10.54
N TYR A 424 -3.85 -12.98 10.51
CA TYR A 424 -4.07 -11.59 10.13
C TYR A 424 -4.25 -11.46 8.63
N GLY A 425 -5.49 -11.25 8.20
CA GLY A 425 -5.88 -11.05 6.81
C GLY A 425 -7.15 -10.20 6.75
N LEU A 426 -7.50 -9.74 5.57
CA LEU A 426 -8.68 -8.87 5.39
C LEU A 426 -9.94 -9.64 4.96
N ALA A 427 -9.81 -10.96 4.75
CA ALA A 427 -10.91 -11.82 4.31
C ALA A 427 -11.63 -12.56 5.44
N LYS A 428 -10.98 -12.69 6.60
CA LYS A 428 -11.52 -13.40 7.77
C LYS A 428 -11.54 -12.48 8.99
N PRO A 429 -12.60 -12.56 9.83
CA PRO A 429 -12.64 -11.79 11.06
C PRO A 429 -11.63 -12.34 12.08
N ILE A 430 -10.88 -11.45 12.70
CA ILE A 430 -10.01 -11.74 13.85
C ILE A 430 -10.55 -11.11 15.14
N LEU A 431 -11.56 -10.27 15.00
CA LEU A 431 -12.22 -9.61 16.11
C LEU A 431 -13.64 -10.15 16.28
N LYS A 432 -14.09 -10.28 17.53
CA LYS A 432 -15.48 -10.56 17.88
C LYS A 432 -16.33 -9.42 17.35
N SER A 433 -17.33 -9.75 16.57
CA SER A 433 -18.24 -8.77 15.98
C SER A 433 -19.68 -9.20 16.26
N PRO A 434 -20.60 -8.25 16.59
CA PRO A 434 -22.02 -8.54 16.74
C PRO A 434 -22.72 -8.94 15.44
N ILE A 435 -22.02 -8.81 14.30
CA ILE A 435 -22.56 -9.08 12.96
C ILE A 435 -21.74 -10.16 12.26
N ASP A 436 -22.33 -10.79 11.27
CA ASP A 436 -21.62 -11.63 10.32
C ASP A 436 -20.83 -10.75 9.33
N ALA A 437 -19.55 -10.52 9.64
CA ALA A 437 -18.67 -9.63 8.87
C ALA A 437 -18.42 -10.14 7.45
N GLU A 438 -18.27 -11.46 7.25
CA GLU A 438 -18.08 -12.06 5.94
C GLU A 438 -19.31 -11.86 5.05
N LYS A 439 -20.49 -12.09 5.58
CA LYS A 439 -21.76 -11.86 4.89
C LYS A 439 -21.92 -10.40 4.48
N TRP A 440 -21.63 -9.44 5.37
CA TRP A 440 -21.75 -8.03 5.08
C TRP A 440 -20.70 -7.54 4.07
N CYS A 441 -19.47 -8.02 4.18
CA CYS A 441 -18.43 -7.75 3.19
C CYS A 441 -18.89 -8.20 1.79
N ASN A 442 -19.37 -9.44 1.68
CA ASN A 442 -19.94 -9.99 0.43
C ASN A 442 -21.17 -9.20 -0.05
N THR A 443 -22.02 -8.72 0.86
CA THR A 443 -23.22 -7.96 0.50
C THR A 443 -22.84 -6.61 -0.13
N ILE A 444 -21.80 -5.95 0.39
CA ILE A 444 -21.27 -4.70 -0.19
C ILE A 444 -20.63 -4.98 -1.55
N TRP A 445 -19.82 -6.04 -1.69
CA TRP A 445 -19.24 -6.43 -2.99
C TRP A 445 -20.31 -6.71 -4.06
N LYS A 446 -21.43 -7.32 -3.69
CA LYS A 446 -22.57 -7.60 -4.59
C LYS A 446 -23.24 -6.33 -5.13
N LEU A 447 -22.98 -5.13 -4.57
CA LEU A 447 -23.46 -3.86 -5.15
C LEU A 447 -22.94 -3.64 -6.58
N HIS A 448 -21.79 -4.21 -6.95
CA HIS A 448 -21.31 -4.18 -8.34
C HIS A 448 -22.21 -4.95 -9.31
N LEU A 449 -23.03 -5.87 -8.82
CA LEU A 449 -24.03 -6.60 -9.61
C LEU A 449 -25.37 -5.85 -9.70
N HIS A 450 -25.49 -4.67 -9.06
CA HIS A 450 -26.72 -3.90 -9.09
C HIS A 450 -27.03 -3.45 -10.53
N PRO A 451 -28.26 -3.73 -11.09
CA PRO A 451 -28.56 -3.49 -12.50
C PRO A 451 -28.31 -2.04 -12.94
N VAL A 452 -28.66 -1.07 -12.07
CA VAL A 452 -28.46 0.37 -12.36
C VAL A 452 -26.97 0.70 -12.44
N PHE A 453 -26.11 0.09 -11.59
CA PHE A 453 -24.67 0.29 -11.65
C PHE A 453 -24.10 -0.25 -12.97
N ILE A 454 -24.46 -1.48 -13.33
CA ILE A 454 -23.99 -2.12 -14.59
C ILE A 454 -24.40 -1.26 -15.79
N LEU A 455 -25.68 -0.90 -15.87
CA LEU A 455 -26.19 -0.08 -16.98
C LEU A 455 -25.48 1.26 -17.08
N LYS A 456 -25.36 1.99 -15.97
CA LYS A 456 -24.67 3.30 -15.97
C LYS A 456 -23.17 3.17 -16.30
N SER A 457 -22.50 2.15 -15.82
CA SER A 457 -21.08 1.88 -16.11
C SER A 457 -20.88 1.62 -17.61
N LEU A 458 -21.75 0.80 -18.24
CA LEU A 458 -21.72 0.54 -19.67
C LEU A 458 -21.99 1.81 -20.49
N LEU A 459 -23.02 2.59 -20.12
CA LEU A 459 -23.37 3.84 -20.81
C LEU A 459 -22.33 4.95 -20.63
N SER A 460 -21.50 4.88 -19.61
CA SER A 460 -20.43 5.85 -19.35
C SER A 460 -19.10 5.52 -20.05
N ALA A 461 -18.97 4.34 -20.64
CA ALA A 461 -17.79 3.94 -21.40
C ALA A 461 -17.74 4.72 -22.71
N ARG A 462 -16.62 5.43 -22.98
CA ARG A 462 -16.48 6.35 -24.11
C ARG A 462 -15.44 5.90 -25.15
N ASN A 463 -14.59 4.94 -24.79
CA ASN A 463 -13.48 4.50 -25.63
C ASN A 463 -13.13 3.03 -25.35
N ILE A 464 -12.25 2.47 -26.20
CA ILE A 464 -11.83 1.07 -26.10
C ILE A 464 -11.12 0.75 -24.76
N HIS A 465 -10.48 1.72 -24.13
CA HIS A 465 -9.83 1.53 -22.83
C HIS A 465 -10.86 1.36 -21.71
N ASP A 466 -11.97 2.09 -21.76
CA ASP A 466 -13.08 1.93 -20.82
C ASP A 466 -13.71 0.52 -20.96
N ILE A 467 -13.89 0.04 -22.19
CA ILE A 467 -14.39 -1.33 -22.44
C ILE A 467 -13.42 -2.36 -21.87
N LYS A 468 -12.11 -2.23 -22.13
CA LYS A 468 -11.09 -3.12 -21.55
C LYS A 468 -11.08 -3.07 -20.02
N LEU A 469 -11.32 -1.91 -19.43
CA LEU A 469 -11.41 -1.73 -17.98
C LEU A 469 -12.62 -2.47 -17.41
N LEU A 470 -13.79 -2.39 -18.04
CA LEU A 470 -14.99 -3.13 -17.62
C LEU A 470 -14.76 -4.65 -17.64
N PHE A 471 -14.13 -5.19 -18.69
CA PHE A 471 -13.79 -6.60 -18.75
C PHE A 471 -12.82 -7.02 -17.66
N ARG A 472 -11.77 -6.22 -17.40
CA ARG A 472 -10.82 -6.51 -16.33
C ARG A 472 -11.47 -6.43 -14.95
N GLY A 473 -12.35 -5.42 -14.75
CA GLY A 473 -13.10 -5.26 -13.49
C GLY A 473 -14.05 -6.44 -13.24
N ALA A 474 -14.79 -6.91 -14.26
CA ALA A 474 -15.65 -8.07 -14.14
C ALA A 474 -14.87 -9.34 -13.77
N ASN A 475 -13.73 -9.57 -14.41
CA ASN A 475 -12.86 -10.72 -14.08
C ASN A 475 -12.24 -10.59 -12.67
N SER A 476 -11.89 -9.38 -12.23
CA SER A 476 -11.39 -9.15 -10.87
C SER A 476 -12.48 -9.41 -9.83
N LEU A 477 -13.71 -8.97 -10.09
CA LEU A 477 -14.87 -9.24 -9.23
C LEU A 477 -15.12 -10.75 -9.07
N LEU A 478 -15.03 -11.51 -10.15
CA LEU A 478 -15.16 -12.97 -10.11
C LEU A 478 -14.04 -13.63 -9.28
N GLY A 479 -12.82 -13.10 -9.33
CA GLY A 479 -11.71 -13.53 -8.48
C GLY A 479 -11.99 -13.27 -7.00
N HIS A 480 -12.43 -12.05 -6.66
CA HIS A 480 -12.80 -11.70 -5.27
C HIS A 480 -13.97 -12.55 -4.73
N ILE A 481 -14.97 -12.82 -5.57
CA ILE A 481 -16.06 -13.71 -5.17
C ILE A 481 -15.52 -15.09 -4.77
N LYS A 482 -14.51 -15.61 -5.47
CA LYS A 482 -13.86 -16.90 -5.12
C LYS A 482 -13.06 -16.79 -3.81
N ASP A 483 -12.48 -15.65 -3.49
CA ASP A 483 -11.72 -15.45 -2.24
C ASP A 483 -12.62 -15.48 -1.00
N TYR A 484 -13.92 -15.15 -1.15
CA TYR A 484 -14.89 -15.03 -0.06
C TYR A 484 -16.01 -16.12 -0.08
N ILE A 485 -16.15 -16.89 -1.16
CA ILE A 485 -17.12 -18.02 -1.24
C ILE A 485 -16.32 -19.30 -1.03
N LYS A 486 -16.62 -19.99 0.08
CA LYS A 486 -16.35 -21.41 0.26
C LYS A 486 -17.59 -22.21 -0.14
#